data_ac118031d7aa9850393c61fbb5786acb
#
_entry.id   ac118031d7aa9850393c61fbb5786acb
#
_cell.length_a   1.000
_cell.length_b   1.000
_cell.length_c   1.000
_cell.angle_alpha   90.00
_cell.angle_beta   90.00
_cell.angle_gamma   90.00
#
_symmetry.space_group_name_H-M   'P 1'
#
loop_
_entity.id
_entity.type
_entity.pdbx_description
1 polymer ?
#
loop_
_entity_poly.entity_id
_entity_poly.type
_entity_poly.pdbx_seq_one_letter_code
_entity_poly.pdbx_strand_id
1 'polypeptide(L)' 'MPTKYERSLIRVGNEGLVISLPKAWVRYYELKAGDRLEVIAGGQLIIKPPKQFNKTNK' A
#
# COMPACT_ATOMS: atom_id res chain seq x y z
N MET A 1 14.10 5.65 -8.34
CA MET A 1 13.46 6.91 -8.07
C MET A 1 12.04 6.78 -7.65
N PRO A 2 11.63 7.57 -6.69
CA PRO A 2 10.22 7.51 -6.30
C PRO A 2 9.34 8.04 -7.41
N THR A 3 8.18 7.49 -7.49
CA THR A 3 7.19 7.91 -8.45
C THR A 3 6.00 8.47 -7.70
N LYS A 4 5.52 9.60 -8.16
CA LYS A 4 4.38 10.22 -7.55
C LYS A 4 3.10 9.70 -8.19
N TYR A 5 2.15 9.33 -7.36
CA TYR A 5 0.85 8.89 -7.84
C TYR A 5 -0.22 9.74 -7.19
N GLU A 6 -1.26 10.01 -7.94
CA GLU A 6 -2.41 10.72 -7.41
C GLU A 6 -3.61 9.81 -7.51
N ARG A 7 -4.27 9.62 -6.41
CA ARG A 7 -5.43 8.73 -6.36
C ARG A 7 -6.56 9.42 -5.64
N SER A 8 -7.76 9.11 -6.04
CA SER A 8 -8.93 9.64 -5.38
C SER A 8 -9.36 8.75 -4.24
N LEU A 9 -9.88 9.36 -3.21
CA LEU A 9 -10.45 8.59 -2.13
C LEU A 9 -11.78 8.02 -2.56
N ILE A 10 -12.05 6.80 -2.17
CA ILE A 10 -13.28 6.11 -2.51
C ILE A 10 -13.99 5.75 -1.22
N ARG A 11 -15.27 6.07 -1.14
CA ARG A 11 -16.05 5.75 0.05
C ARG A 11 -16.49 4.31 -0.02
N VAL A 12 -16.31 3.60 1.07
CA VAL A 12 -16.73 2.21 1.18
C VAL A 12 -17.59 2.10 2.42
N GLY A 13 -18.86 1.80 2.24
CA GLY A 13 -19.78 1.69 3.35
C GLY A 13 -19.99 3.03 4.00
N ASN A 14 -20.27 3.00 5.29
CA ASN A 14 -20.56 4.22 6.03
C ASN A 14 -19.37 4.85 6.67
N GLU A 15 -18.32 4.11 6.81
CA GLU A 15 -17.24 4.60 7.62
C GLU A 15 -15.91 4.66 6.97
N GLY A 16 -15.74 4.05 5.86
CA GLY A 16 -14.42 3.86 5.32
C GLY A 16 -14.15 4.71 4.10
N LEU A 17 -12.94 5.21 4.04
CA LEU A 17 -12.42 5.79 2.84
C LEU A 17 -11.22 4.95 2.45
N VAL A 18 -11.13 4.61 1.18
CA VAL A 18 -10.03 3.78 0.71
C VAL A 18 -9.36 4.44 -0.46
N ILE A 19 -8.14 4.01 -0.70
CA ILE A 19 -7.37 4.51 -1.81
C ILE A 19 -6.71 3.31 -2.45
N SER A 20 -6.65 3.28 -3.77
CA SER A 20 -6.02 2.15 -4.42
C SER A 20 -4.51 2.34 -4.43
N LEU A 21 -3.81 1.24 -4.32
CA LEU A 21 -2.36 1.27 -4.36
C LEU A 21 -1.88 1.22 -5.80
N PRO A 22 -0.71 1.79 -6.08
CA PRO A 22 -0.16 1.71 -7.42
C PRO A 22 0.08 0.27 -7.82
N LYS A 23 -0.37 -0.08 -9.00
CA LYS A 23 -0.24 -1.44 -9.47
C LYS A 23 1.20 -1.93 -9.53
N ALA A 24 2.08 -1.08 -9.98
CA ALA A 24 3.48 -1.46 -10.10
C ALA A 24 4.07 -1.80 -8.73
N TRP A 25 3.70 -1.03 -7.73
CA TRP A 25 4.20 -1.26 -6.38
C TRP A 25 3.67 -2.58 -5.83
N VAL A 26 2.37 -2.84 -6.06
CA VAL A 26 1.76 -4.08 -5.59
C VAL A 26 2.41 -5.28 -6.26
N ARG A 27 2.68 -5.19 -7.54
CA ARG A 27 3.32 -6.29 -8.25
C ARG A 27 4.75 -6.52 -7.80
N TYR A 28 5.45 -5.42 -7.55
CA TYR A 28 6.84 -5.53 -7.14
C TYR A 28 6.97 -6.36 -5.87
N TYR A 29 6.05 -6.15 -4.93
CA TYR A 29 6.09 -6.88 -3.68
C TYR A 29 5.19 -8.11 -3.67
N GLU A 30 4.59 -8.40 -4.82
CA GLU A 30 3.76 -9.61 -4.97
C GLU A 30 2.65 -9.68 -3.92
N LEU A 31 1.98 -8.56 -3.75
CA LEU A 31 0.93 -8.46 -2.75
C LEU A 31 -0.38 -8.96 -3.29
N LYS A 32 -1.21 -9.46 -2.41
CA LYS A 32 -2.52 -9.90 -2.79
C LYS A 32 -3.48 -9.65 -1.65
N ALA A 33 -4.75 -9.84 -1.92
CA ALA A 33 -5.77 -9.59 -0.92
C ALA A 33 -5.49 -10.41 0.33
N GLY A 34 -5.63 -9.78 1.46
CA GLY A 34 -5.37 -10.44 2.72
C GLY A 34 -3.99 -10.16 3.27
N ASP A 35 -3.08 -9.70 2.44
CA ASP A 35 -1.77 -9.35 2.94
C ASP A 35 -1.85 -8.12 3.83
N ARG A 36 -0.96 -8.02 4.78
CA ARG A 36 -0.95 -6.92 5.71
C ARG A 36 0.22 -6.02 5.44
N LEU A 37 -0.04 -4.73 5.52
CA LEU A 37 0.99 -3.74 5.32
C LEU A 37 1.17 -2.95 6.59
N GLU A 38 2.31 -2.34 6.73
CA GLU A 38 2.54 -1.42 7.83
C GLU A 38 2.16 -0.03 7.39
N VAL A 39 1.39 0.64 8.23
CA VAL A 39 0.96 1.99 7.94
C VAL A 39 1.36 2.87 9.10
N ILE A 40 2.13 3.89 8.82
CA ILE A 40 2.56 4.84 9.83
C ILE A 40 1.86 6.16 9.57
N ALA A 41 1.08 6.59 10.54
CA ALA A 41 0.32 7.82 10.40
C ALA A 41 0.91 8.89 11.29
N GLY A 42 1.24 10.00 10.70
CA GLY A 42 1.76 11.14 11.43
C GLY A 42 1.34 12.37 10.69
N GLY A 43 2.27 13.28 10.43
CA GLY A 43 1.95 14.40 9.58
C GLY A 43 1.59 13.94 8.19
N GLN A 44 2.09 12.79 7.82
CA GLN A 44 1.72 12.19 6.55
C GLN A 44 1.57 10.70 6.80
N LEU A 45 1.07 10.02 5.80
CA LEU A 45 0.83 8.59 5.89
C LEU A 45 1.90 7.85 5.09
N ILE A 46 2.54 6.90 5.73
CA ILE A 46 3.59 6.13 5.08
C ILE A 46 3.18 4.67 5.08
N ILE A 47 3.20 4.04 3.93
CA ILE A 47 2.84 2.64 3.78
C ILE A 47 4.08 1.87 3.40
N LYS A 48 4.34 0.80 4.14
CA LYS A 48 5.50 -0.03 3.91
C LYS A 48 5.07 -1.44 3.55
N PRO A 49 5.91 -2.16 2.82
CA PRO A 49 5.57 -3.54 2.48
C PRO A 49 5.60 -4.42 3.72
N PRO A 50 5.06 -5.63 3.61
CA PRO A 50 5.06 -6.53 4.75
C PRO A 50 6.48 -6.81 5.23
N LYS A 51 6.62 -6.94 6.52
CA LYS A 51 7.93 -7.20 7.07
C LYS A 51 8.53 -8.51 6.61
N GLN A 52 7.69 -9.45 6.29
CA GLN A 52 8.17 -10.75 5.93
C GLN A 52 8.44 -10.92 4.46
N PHE A 53 8.37 -9.83 3.73
CA PHE A 53 8.64 -9.90 2.32
C PHE A 53 10.08 -10.28 2.09
N ASN A 54 10.28 -11.26 1.24
CA ASN A 54 11.57 -11.86 1.11
C ASN A 54 11.99 -12.09 -0.30
N LYS A 55 11.49 -11.33 -1.19
CA LYS A 55 11.70 -11.58 -2.59
C LYS A 55 13.15 -11.56 -3.00
N THR A 56 13.91 -10.66 -2.44
CA THR A 56 15.27 -10.52 -2.86
C THR A 56 16.23 -11.33 -2.04
N ASN A 57 15.71 -12.03 -1.14
CA ASN A 57 16.54 -12.75 -0.26
C ASN A 57 16.81 -14.07 -0.82
N LYS A 58 17.71 -14.21 -1.42
CA LYS A 58 17.78 -15.48 -1.95
C LYS A 58 19.01 -15.80 -2.06
#